data_963b44ba83c01b65698fab1e07c91a4f
#
_entry.id   963b44ba83c01b65698fab1e07c91a4f
#
_cell.length_a   1.000
_cell.length_b   1.000
_cell.length_c   1.000
_cell.angle_alpha   90.00
_cell.angle_beta   90.00
_cell.angle_gamma   90.00
#
_symmetry.space_group_name_H-M   'P 1'
#
loop_
_entity.id
_entity.type
_entity.pdbx_description
1 polymer ?
#
loop_
_entity_poly.entity_id
_entity_poly.type
_entity_poly.pdbx_seq_one_letter_code
_entity_poly.pdbx_strand_id
1 'polypeptide(L)'
;GYPCLAARQPRHVRDTTMAHDTAPHSMTRSIGVIVANTGSPASPDPDDIEAYLGAYLMDPRIRQLPFFLWHLLVFKLILPKRKFTSSRRYQFVWTEKGSPLVTNQELLCRKVQALFDGDRAGELPSVSVMSAMSYGEPSIASRLWQLHEKGCDQLILLPLYPQSAYCITQSVVDSFSRALRELGWNVPYQVI
;
A
#
# COMPACT_ATOMS: atom_id res chain seq x y z
N GLY A 1 6.51 21.57 -19.74
CA GLY A 1 6.46 20.27 -20.37
C GLY A 1 7.45 19.34 -19.71
N TYR A 2 6.98 18.39 -18.93
CA TYR A 2 7.84 17.34 -18.34
C TYR A 2 8.03 16.24 -19.38
N PRO A 3 9.26 15.82 -19.71
CA PRO A 3 9.47 14.67 -20.58
C PRO A 3 9.21 13.40 -19.73
N CYS A 4 8.06 12.78 -19.94
CA CYS A 4 7.81 11.41 -19.49
C CYS A 4 8.60 10.48 -20.44
N LEU A 5 9.73 9.98 -19.99
CA LEU A 5 10.52 8.99 -20.73
C LEU A 5 9.71 7.71 -20.90
N ALA A 6 9.60 7.29 -22.14
CA ALA A 6 8.86 6.11 -22.58
C ALA A 6 9.18 4.86 -21.74
N ALA A 7 8.13 4.26 -21.24
CA ALA A 7 8.17 3.03 -20.45
C ALA A 7 8.73 1.87 -21.30
N ARG A 8 9.88 1.32 -20.92
CA ARG A 8 10.26 -0.03 -21.32
C ARG A 8 9.32 -1.00 -20.61
N GLN A 9 8.62 -1.82 -21.38
CA GLN A 9 7.78 -2.89 -20.87
C GLN A 9 8.58 -3.82 -19.93
N PRO A 10 8.03 -4.22 -18.79
CA PRO A 10 8.68 -5.19 -17.93
C PRO A 10 8.74 -6.55 -18.64
N ARG A 11 9.91 -7.18 -18.58
CA ARG A 11 10.10 -8.56 -19.04
C ARG A 11 9.16 -9.47 -18.26
N HIS A 12 8.47 -10.35 -18.99
CA HIS A 12 7.69 -11.47 -18.46
C HIS A 12 8.38 -12.11 -17.26
N VAL A 13 7.70 -12.11 -16.13
CA VAL A 13 8.02 -12.99 -15.00
C VAL A 13 7.80 -14.42 -15.50
N ARG A 14 8.83 -15.22 -15.41
CA ARG A 14 8.80 -16.63 -15.85
C ARG A 14 7.76 -17.36 -15.02
N ASP A 15 6.81 -17.98 -15.70
CA ASP A 15 5.98 -19.07 -15.18
C ASP A 15 6.91 -20.17 -14.65
N THR A 16 7.02 -20.25 -13.34
CA THR A 16 7.59 -21.42 -12.69
C THR A 16 6.44 -22.37 -12.39
N THR A 17 6.11 -23.18 -13.36
CA THR A 17 5.24 -24.35 -13.20
C THR A 17 5.93 -25.28 -12.21
N MET A 18 5.51 -25.26 -10.96
CA MET A 18 5.91 -26.26 -9.96
C MET A 18 4.92 -27.41 -9.99
N ALA A 19 5.49 -28.60 -10.06
CA ALA A 19 4.85 -29.89 -10.13
C ALA A 19 3.77 -30.11 -9.07
N HIS A 20 2.65 -30.66 -9.49
CA HIS A 20 1.65 -31.29 -8.65
C HIS A 20 2.26 -32.34 -7.74
N ASP A 21 2.28 -32.10 -6.46
CA ASP A 21 2.42 -33.16 -5.48
C ASP A 21 1.07 -33.29 -4.74
N THR A 22 0.45 -34.42 -4.95
CA THR A 22 -0.87 -34.80 -4.45
C THR A 22 -0.75 -35.33 -3.03
N ALA A 23 -1.19 -34.52 -2.05
CA ALA A 23 -1.55 -35.02 -0.72
C ALA A 23 -2.87 -34.41 -0.25
N PRO A 24 -3.83 -35.19 0.26
CA PRO A 24 -5.14 -34.72 0.64
C PRO A 24 -5.11 -34.17 2.05
N HIS A 25 -4.83 -32.91 2.21
CA HIS A 25 -5.26 -32.18 3.40
C HIS A 25 -6.17 -31.04 2.93
N SER A 26 -7.44 -31.17 3.28
CA SER A 26 -8.41 -30.07 3.27
C SER A 26 -7.93 -28.97 4.21
N MET A 27 -6.84 -28.32 3.86
CA MET A 27 -6.51 -27.05 4.47
C MET A 27 -7.38 -26.00 3.77
N THR A 28 -8.37 -25.50 4.46
CA THR A 28 -9.11 -24.31 4.06
C THR A 28 -8.08 -23.20 3.85
N ARG A 29 -7.80 -22.90 2.58
CA ARG A 29 -6.85 -21.82 2.21
C ARG A 29 -7.31 -20.52 2.84
N SER A 30 -6.36 -19.79 3.42
CA SER A 30 -6.62 -18.47 4.02
C SER A 30 -5.90 -17.39 3.21
N ILE A 31 -6.68 -16.54 2.54
CA ILE A 31 -6.16 -15.53 1.63
C ILE A 31 -6.22 -14.16 2.30
N GLY A 32 -5.07 -13.51 2.39
CA GLY A 32 -4.98 -12.11 2.80
C GLY A 32 -5.01 -11.17 1.59
N VAL A 33 -5.92 -10.20 1.56
CA VAL A 33 -6.00 -9.18 0.51
C VAL A 33 -5.62 -7.83 1.11
N ILE A 34 -4.55 -7.22 0.59
CA ILE A 34 -4.18 -5.86 0.92
C ILE A 34 -4.59 -4.94 -0.22
N VAL A 35 -5.55 -4.07 0.10
CA VAL A 35 -5.97 -2.98 -0.77
C VAL A 35 -5.11 -1.77 -0.41
N ALA A 36 -4.23 -1.36 -1.31
CA ALA A 36 -3.19 -0.37 -1.02
C ALA A 36 -3.41 0.96 -1.74
N ASN A 37 -3.07 2.06 -1.07
CA ASN A 37 -3.11 3.40 -1.65
C ASN A 37 -1.91 4.23 -1.17
N THR A 38 -1.75 5.45 -1.71
CA THR A 38 -0.67 6.36 -1.33
C THR A 38 -0.70 6.69 0.16
N GLY A 39 -1.88 6.99 0.70
CA GLY A 39 -2.04 7.37 2.08
C GLY A 39 -2.40 8.83 2.30
N SER A 40 -2.45 9.21 3.56
CA SER A 40 -2.84 10.55 4.02
C SER A 40 -2.07 10.88 5.30
N PRO A 41 -1.85 12.17 5.62
CA PRO A 41 -1.32 12.55 6.93
C PRO A 41 -2.28 12.11 8.06
N ALA A 42 -1.78 12.05 9.29
CA ALA A 42 -2.57 11.66 10.45
C ALA A 42 -3.64 12.72 10.79
N SER A 43 -3.30 13.99 10.63
CA SER A 43 -4.22 15.12 10.77
C SER A 43 -3.88 16.23 9.76
N PRO A 44 -4.73 17.27 9.62
CA PRO A 44 -4.41 18.44 8.79
C PRO A 44 -3.40 19.39 9.44
N ASP A 45 -2.85 19.06 10.59
CA ASP A 45 -1.86 19.88 11.27
C ASP A 45 -0.53 19.95 10.51
N PRO A 46 0.16 21.11 10.53
CA PRO A 46 1.40 21.28 9.78
C PRO A 46 2.48 20.25 10.07
N ASP A 47 2.59 19.75 11.30
CA ASP A 47 3.63 18.79 11.70
C ASP A 47 3.32 17.38 11.17
N ASP A 48 2.05 16.95 11.19
CA ASP A 48 1.60 15.70 10.58
C ASP A 48 1.73 15.74 9.05
N ILE A 49 1.46 16.89 8.45
CA ILE A 49 1.69 17.15 7.03
C ILE A 49 3.20 17.06 6.71
N GLU A 50 4.05 17.62 7.53
CA GLU A 50 5.50 17.55 7.35
C GLU A 50 6.00 16.11 7.41
N ALA A 51 5.56 15.35 8.38
CA ALA A 51 5.92 13.93 8.53
C ALA A 51 5.48 13.11 7.30
N TYR A 52 4.22 13.27 6.88
CA TYR A 52 3.67 12.59 5.71
C TYR A 52 4.39 12.97 4.41
N LEU A 53 4.54 14.27 4.14
CA LEU A 53 5.23 14.75 2.93
C LEU A 53 6.72 14.40 2.94
N GLY A 54 7.35 14.38 4.12
CA GLY A 54 8.72 13.94 4.29
C GLY A 54 8.90 12.48 3.87
N ALA A 55 8.07 11.59 4.39
CA ALA A 55 8.08 10.18 4.01
C ALA A 55 7.85 9.98 2.49
N TYR A 56 6.84 10.68 1.95
CA TYR A 56 6.50 10.62 0.53
C TYR A 56 7.64 11.13 -0.37
N LEU A 57 8.19 12.32 -0.08
CA LEU A 57 9.22 12.94 -0.93
C LEU A 57 10.58 12.22 -0.81
N MET A 58 10.84 11.53 0.29
CA MET A 58 12.08 10.76 0.47
C MET A 58 12.04 9.38 -0.17
N ASP A 59 10.91 8.97 -0.74
CA ASP A 59 10.84 7.68 -1.47
C ASP A 59 11.88 7.65 -2.61
N PRO A 60 12.69 6.58 -2.71
CA PRO A 60 13.70 6.44 -3.75
C PRO A 60 13.17 6.58 -5.18
N ARG A 61 11.89 6.28 -5.42
CA ARG A 61 11.26 6.37 -6.73
C ARG A 61 10.75 7.77 -7.08
N ILE A 62 10.63 8.64 -6.08
CA ILE A 62 10.21 10.04 -6.23
C ILE A 62 11.44 10.95 -6.26
N ARG A 63 12.50 10.54 -5.60
CA ARG A 63 13.74 11.30 -5.46
C ARG A 63 14.44 11.46 -6.82
N GLN A 64 14.74 12.73 -7.16
CA GLN A 64 15.38 13.09 -8.45
C GLN A 64 16.88 13.38 -8.32
N LEU A 65 17.38 13.58 -7.11
CA LEU A 65 18.78 13.93 -6.82
C LEU A 65 19.42 12.89 -5.89
N PRO A 66 20.74 12.86 -5.75
CA PRO A 66 21.41 12.06 -4.74
C PRO A 66 20.86 12.35 -3.35
N PHE A 67 20.82 11.31 -2.48
CA PHE A 67 20.12 11.35 -1.19
C PHE A 67 20.41 12.59 -0.36
N PHE A 68 21.69 12.95 -0.21
CA PHE A 68 22.11 14.07 0.63
C PHE A 68 21.57 15.42 0.13
N LEU A 69 21.71 15.68 -1.18
CA LEU A 69 21.23 16.91 -1.80
C LEU A 69 19.71 16.99 -1.76
N TRP A 70 19.03 15.86 -2.02
CA TRP A 70 17.57 15.79 -1.97
C TRP A 70 17.04 15.99 -0.55
N HIS A 71 17.65 15.35 0.45
CA HIS A 71 17.31 15.52 1.86
C HIS A 71 17.43 17.01 2.28
N LEU A 72 18.56 17.65 1.94
CA LEU A 72 18.75 19.08 2.26
C LEU A 72 17.67 19.94 1.59
N LEU A 73 17.39 19.71 0.30
CA LEU A 73 16.36 20.43 -0.46
C LEU A 73 14.98 20.24 0.16
N VAL A 74 14.60 19.02 0.47
CA VAL A 74 13.28 18.67 1.02
C VAL A 74 13.09 19.29 2.39
N PHE A 75 14.00 19.03 3.33
CA PHE A 75 13.81 19.43 4.74
C PHE A 75 14.15 20.89 5.02
N LYS A 76 15.03 21.53 4.24
CA LYS A 76 15.41 22.92 4.47
C LYS A 76 14.66 23.93 3.61
N LEU A 77 14.16 23.51 2.43
CA LEU A 77 13.56 24.45 1.49
C LEU A 77 12.08 24.12 1.19
N ILE A 78 11.75 22.86 0.92
CA ILE A 78 10.42 22.47 0.46
C ILE A 78 9.44 22.37 1.64
N LEU A 79 9.71 21.52 2.63
CA LEU A 79 8.79 21.21 3.73
C LEU A 79 8.45 22.43 4.60
N PRO A 80 9.39 23.31 4.98
CA PRO A 80 9.07 24.45 5.82
C PRO A 80 7.99 25.38 5.26
N LYS A 81 7.92 25.47 3.92
CA LYS A 81 6.88 26.28 3.23
C LYS A 81 5.65 25.44 2.91
N ARG A 82 5.86 24.21 2.45
CA ARG A 82 4.80 23.37 1.91
C ARG A 82 3.87 22.82 3.00
N LYS A 83 4.36 22.59 4.21
CA LYS A 83 3.54 22.09 5.31
C LYS A 83 2.32 23.00 5.60
N PHE A 84 2.51 24.32 5.65
CA PHE A 84 1.43 25.26 5.92
C PHE A 84 0.45 25.40 4.76
N THR A 85 0.94 25.43 3.52
CA THR A 85 0.06 25.52 2.35
C THR A 85 -0.73 24.23 2.12
N SER A 86 -0.12 23.07 2.39
CA SER A 86 -0.79 21.79 2.31
C SER A 86 -1.78 21.61 3.45
N SER A 87 -1.42 21.99 4.69
CA SER A 87 -2.32 21.96 5.85
C SER A 87 -3.64 22.65 5.55
N ARG A 88 -3.60 23.89 5.03
CA ARG A 88 -4.81 24.61 4.64
C ARG A 88 -5.68 23.85 3.64
N ARG A 89 -5.05 23.17 2.65
CA ARG A 89 -5.78 22.34 1.65
C ARG A 89 -6.40 21.10 2.26
N TYR A 90 -5.67 20.44 3.17
CA TYR A 90 -6.19 19.28 3.88
C TYR A 90 -7.36 19.64 4.81
N GLN A 91 -7.34 20.81 5.46
CA GLN A 91 -8.44 21.31 6.28
C GLN A 91 -9.76 21.41 5.50
N PHE A 92 -9.73 21.80 4.22
CA PHE A 92 -10.93 21.86 3.39
C PHE A 92 -11.57 20.50 3.07
N VAL A 93 -10.78 19.45 3.01
CA VAL A 93 -11.27 18.09 2.68
C VAL A 93 -11.41 17.20 3.90
N TRP A 94 -10.90 17.64 5.04
CA TRP A 94 -10.92 16.86 6.27
C TRP A 94 -12.33 16.74 6.82
N THR A 95 -12.69 15.56 7.32
CA THR A 95 -14.00 15.28 7.91
C THR A 95 -13.85 14.99 9.40
N GLU A 96 -14.96 14.97 10.13
CA GLU A 96 -14.99 14.52 11.53
C GLU A 96 -14.45 13.08 11.70
N LYS A 97 -14.53 12.28 10.63
CA LYS A 97 -14.02 10.88 10.58
C LYS A 97 -12.56 10.79 10.13
N GLY A 98 -11.90 11.93 9.91
CA GLY A 98 -10.54 11.98 9.40
C GLY A 98 -10.43 12.16 7.89
N SER A 99 -9.35 11.66 7.29
CA SER A 99 -9.09 11.73 5.85
C SER A 99 -10.12 10.93 5.05
N PRO A 100 -10.84 11.53 4.07
CA PRO A 100 -11.78 10.83 3.21
C PRO A 100 -11.14 9.68 2.42
N LEU A 101 -9.86 9.80 2.06
CA LEU A 101 -9.12 8.73 1.37
C LEU A 101 -9.10 7.47 2.23
N VAL A 102 -8.69 7.60 3.49
CA VAL A 102 -8.54 6.47 4.42
C VAL A 102 -9.93 5.90 4.77
N THR A 103 -10.86 6.76 5.18
CA THR A 103 -12.18 6.33 5.64
C THR A 103 -13.02 5.66 4.54
N ASN A 104 -12.96 6.18 3.31
CA ASN A 104 -13.66 5.57 2.18
C ASN A 104 -13.02 4.24 1.75
N GLN A 105 -11.70 4.14 1.78
CA GLN A 105 -11.02 2.87 1.48
C GLN A 105 -11.29 1.81 2.55
N GLU A 106 -11.33 2.17 3.82
CA GLU A 106 -11.73 1.26 4.89
C GLU A 106 -13.18 0.80 4.74
N LEU A 107 -14.08 1.72 4.35
CA LEU A 107 -15.46 1.38 4.05
C LEU A 107 -15.56 0.42 2.87
N LEU A 108 -14.78 0.64 1.81
CA LEU A 108 -14.68 -0.27 0.67
C LEU A 108 -14.23 -1.66 1.12
N CYS A 109 -13.15 -1.75 1.88
CA CYS A 109 -12.63 -3.03 2.38
C CYS A 109 -13.66 -3.77 3.23
N ARG A 110 -14.38 -3.05 4.11
CA ARG A 110 -15.46 -3.65 4.91
C ARG A 110 -16.60 -4.20 4.05
N LYS A 111 -17.00 -3.46 3.00
CA LYS A 111 -18.04 -3.93 2.07
C LYS A 111 -17.60 -5.16 1.29
N VAL A 112 -16.34 -5.17 0.81
CA VAL A 112 -15.78 -6.33 0.11
C VAL A 112 -15.66 -7.53 1.05
N GLN A 113 -15.21 -7.32 2.29
CA GLN A 113 -15.17 -8.39 3.30
C GLN A 113 -16.54 -9.01 3.53
N ALA A 114 -17.57 -8.19 3.68
CA ALA A 114 -18.94 -8.67 3.88
C ALA A 114 -19.47 -9.55 2.73
N LEU A 115 -18.99 -9.35 1.49
CA LEU A 115 -19.34 -10.22 0.37
C LEU A 115 -18.70 -11.62 0.48
N PHE A 116 -17.51 -11.73 1.10
CA PHE A 116 -16.89 -13.01 1.37
C PHE A 116 -17.46 -13.73 2.60
N ASP A 117 -17.94 -12.94 3.58
CA ASP A 117 -18.54 -13.50 4.81
C ASP A 117 -20.02 -13.90 4.63
N GLY A 118 -20.64 -13.56 3.49
CA GLY A 118 -22.05 -13.79 3.19
C GLY A 118 -22.37 -15.18 2.63
N ASP A 119 -23.27 -15.26 1.62
CA ASP A 119 -23.89 -16.51 1.10
C ASP A 119 -22.92 -17.60 0.64
N ARG A 120 -21.61 -17.31 0.53
CA ARG A 120 -20.58 -18.26 0.11
C ARG A 120 -19.65 -18.68 1.26
N ALA A 121 -20.03 -18.40 2.50
CA ALA A 121 -19.27 -18.86 3.67
C ALA A 121 -19.25 -20.42 3.67
N GLY A 122 -18.04 -20.97 3.53
CA GLY A 122 -17.83 -22.44 3.43
C GLY A 122 -17.60 -23.00 2.02
N GLU A 123 -17.94 -22.26 0.96
CA GLU A 123 -17.65 -22.66 -0.43
C GLU A 123 -16.33 -22.04 -0.94
N LEU A 124 -15.89 -20.94 -0.36
CA LEU A 124 -14.69 -20.20 -0.71
C LEU A 124 -13.61 -20.34 0.36
N PRO A 125 -12.34 -20.15 0.00
CA PRO A 125 -11.26 -19.95 0.96
C PRO A 125 -11.61 -18.84 1.96
N SER A 126 -11.11 -18.93 3.20
CA SER A 126 -11.20 -17.81 4.13
C SER A 126 -10.47 -16.60 3.57
N VAL A 127 -11.14 -15.46 3.43
CA VAL A 127 -10.56 -14.24 2.87
C VAL A 127 -10.55 -13.13 3.92
N SER A 128 -9.40 -12.49 4.11
CA SER A 128 -9.25 -11.31 4.98
C SER A 128 -8.85 -10.09 4.14
N VAL A 129 -9.75 -9.12 4.01
CA VAL A 129 -9.53 -7.90 3.21
C VAL A 129 -9.15 -6.75 4.13
N MET A 130 -8.00 -6.12 3.87
CA MET A 130 -7.48 -5.02 4.69
C MET A 130 -7.07 -3.81 3.83
N SER A 131 -7.42 -2.63 4.31
CA SER A 131 -6.94 -1.35 3.80
C SER A 131 -5.52 -1.09 4.29
N ALA A 132 -4.62 -0.64 3.42
CA ALA A 132 -3.26 -0.25 3.77
C ALA A 132 -2.79 0.98 3.00
N MET A 133 -1.84 1.72 3.59
CA MET A 133 -1.26 2.93 3.04
C MET A 133 0.24 2.77 2.84
N SER A 134 0.77 3.31 1.73
CA SER A 134 2.21 3.36 1.49
C SER A 134 2.90 4.35 2.41
N TYR A 135 2.23 5.46 2.71
CA TYR A 135 2.70 6.51 3.61
C TYR A 135 1.58 6.85 4.60
N GLY A 136 1.91 6.81 5.89
CA GLY A 136 0.92 6.97 6.97
C GLY A 136 0.28 5.65 7.41
N GLU A 137 -0.80 5.77 8.18
CA GLU A 137 -1.50 4.62 8.78
C GLU A 137 -2.90 4.40 8.17
N PRO A 138 -3.39 3.16 8.18
CA PRO A 138 -2.70 1.91 8.53
C PRO A 138 -1.64 1.52 7.50
N SER A 139 -0.42 1.26 7.94
CA SER A 139 0.69 0.93 7.05
C SER A 139 0.61 -0.48 6.45
N ILE A 140 1.24 -0.68 5.29
CA ILE A 140 1.36 -2.01 4.65
C ILE A 140 2.00 -3.01 5.63
N ALA A 141 3.05 -2.58 6.35
CA ALA A 141 3.75 -3.44 7.28
C ALA A 141 2.85 -3.90 8.45
N SER A 142 2.09 -2.97 9.04
CA SER A 142 1.16 -3.30 10.13
C SER A 142 0.05 -4.27 9.70
N ARG A 143 -0.45 -4.12 8.47
CA ARG A 143 -1.46 -5.02 7.92
C ARG A 143 -0.92 -6.40 7.54
N LEU A 144 0.29 -6.46 7.00
CA LEU A 144 0.96 -7.75 6.75
C LEU A 144 1.19 -8.52 8.04
N TRP A 145 1.62 -7.84 9.11
CA TRP A 145 1.74 -8.47 10.42
C TRP A 145 0.42 -9.07 10.90
N GLN A 146 -0.70 -8.32 10.78
CA GLN A 146 -2.03 -8.80 11.15
C GLN A 146 -2.49 -10.01 10.31
N LEU A 147 -2.19 -10.04 9.01
CA LEU A 147 -2.49 -11.18 8.15
C LEU A 147 -1.64 -12.40 8.48
N HIS A 148 -0.38 -12.19 8.86
CA HIS A 148 0.50 -13.24 9.34
C HIS A 148 -0.04 -13.88 10.63
N GLU A 149 -0.43 -13.07 11.62
CA GLU A 149 -1.04 -13.55 12.85
C GLU A 149 -2.37 -14.31 12.62
N LYS A 150 -3.12 -13.95 11.56
CA LYS A 150 -4.32 -14.69 11.14
C LYS A 150 -4.02 -16.02 10.44
N GLY A 151 -2.75 -16.33 10.15
CA GLY A 151 -2.35 -17.55 9.48
C GLY A 151 -2.72 -17.60 8.00
N CYS A 152 -2.71 -16.45 7.30
CA CYS A 152 -2.93 -16.44 5.85
C CYS A 152 -1.77 -17.17 5.14
N ASP A 153 -2.12 -18.02 4.18
CA ASP A 153 -1.18 -18.84 3.40
C ASP A 153 -0.97 -18.34 1.97
N GLN A 154 -1.73 -17.32 1.56
CA GLN A 154 -1.61 -16.64 0.28
C GLN A 154 -1.95 -15.15 0.43
N LEU A 155 -1.29 -14.30 -0.34
CA LEU A 155 -1.56 -12.86 -0.33
C LEU A 155 -1.91 -12.33 -1.72
N ILE A 156 -2.78 -11.32 -1.73
CA ILE A 156 -3.11 -10.51 -2.90
C ILE A 156 -2.85 -9.05 -2.55
N LEU A 157 -2.03 -8.38 -3.35
CA LEU A 157 -1.82 -6.94 -3.28
C LEU A 157 -2.61 -6.27 -4.41
N LEU A 158 -3.52 -5.38 -4.04
CA LEU A 158 -4.34 -4.60 -4.96
C LEU A 158 -4.06 -3.10 -4.78
N PRO A 159 -3.17 -2.49 -5.57
CA PRO A 159 -2.97 -1.04 -5.57
C PRO A 159 -4.18 -0.33 -6.19
N LEU A 160 -4.83 0.56 -5.46
CA LEU A 160 -6.00 1.33 -5.94
C LEU A 160 -5.58 2.57 -6.74
N TYR A 161 -4.95 2.35 -7.88
CA TYR A 161 -4.63 3.43 -8.80
C TYR A 161 -5.35 3.24 -10.13
N PRO A 162 -6.02 4.27 -10.65
CA PRO A 162 -6.77 4.16 -11.92
C PRO A 162 -5.85 3.94 -13.12
N GLN A 163 -4.58 4.26 -12.97
CA GLN A 163 -3.55 4.07 -13.99
C GLN A 163 -2.26 3.59 -13.34
N SER A 164 -1.60 2.64 -13.98
CA SER A 164 -0.28 2.18 -13.55
C SER A 164 0.76 3.29 -13.80
N ALA A 165 1.26 3.89 -12.73
CA ALA A 165 2.39 4.81 -12.78
C ALA A 165 3.58 4.19 -12.06
N TYR A 166 4.72 4.12 -12.75
CA TYR A 166 5.93 3.47 -12.24
C TYR A 166 6.35 3.97 -10.85
N CYS A 167 6.30 5.28 -10.62
CA CYS A 167 6.70 5.88 -9.35
C CYS A 167 5.72 5.61 -8.20
N ILE A 168 4.44 5.33 -8.48
CA ILE A 168 3.42 5.16 -7.45
C ILE A 168 3.12 3.67 -7.22
N THR A 169 2.76 2.94 -8.27
CA THR A 169 2.42 1.51 -8.16
C THR A 169 3.63 0.70 -7.69
N GLN A 170 4.81 0.99 -8.24
CA GLN A 170 6.01 0.27 -7.86
C GLN A 170 6.49 0.59 -6.43
N SER A 171 6.27 1.82 -5.93
CA SER A 171 6.55 2.14 -4.52
C SER A 171 5.70 1.30 -3.55
N VAL A 172 4.43 1.04 -3.90
CA VAL A 172 3.57 0.13 -3.14
C VAL A 172 4.13 -1.28 -3.13
N VAL A 173 4.50 -1.82 -4.30
CA VAL A 173 5.07 -3.16 -4.45
C VAL A 173 6.40 -3.29 -3.69
N ASP A 174 7.25 -2.27 -3.76
CA ASP A 174 8.52 -2.25 -3.03
C ASP A 174 8.32 -2.22 -1.51
N SER A 175 7.35 -1.41 -1.03
CA SER A 175 7.01 -1.34 0.39
C SER A 175 6.44 -2.66 0.89
N PHE A 176 5.57 -3.29 0.12
CA PHE A 176 5.01 -4.61 0.41
C PHE A 176 6.10 -5.70 0.48
N SER A 177 6.95 -5.78 -0.55
CA SER A 177 8.03 -6.76 -0.62
C SER A 177 9.08 -6.56 0.48
N ARG A 178 9.35 -5.31 0.87
CA ARG A 178 10.24 -4.98 1.98
C ARG A 178 9.65 -5.45 3.30
N ALA A 179 8.39 -5.15 3.56
CA ALA A 179 7.71 -5.56 4.78
C ALA A 179 7.64 -7.09 4.94
N LEU A 180 7.42 -7.84 3.84
CA LEU A 180 7.49 -9.30 3.87
C LEU A 180 8.88 -9.81 4.26
N ARG A 181 9.96 -9.20 3.72
CA ARG A 181 11.32 -9.57 4.09
C ARG A 181 11.65 -9.25 5.55
N GLU A 182 11.20 -8.11 6.05
CA GLU A 182 11.39 -7.69 7.45
C GLU A 182 10.66 -8.60 8.43
N LEU A 183 9.48 -9.11 8.04
CA LEU A 183 8.74 -10.12 8.79
C LEU A 183 9.35 -11.55 8.68
N GLY A 184 10.26 -11.77 7.74
CA GLY A 184 10.75 -13.12 7.42
C GLY A 184 9.67 -14.05 6.88
N TRP A 185 8.56 -13.48 6.36
CA TRP A 185 7.39 -14.22 5.91
C TRP A 185 7.50 -14.60 4.44
N ASN A 186 7.81 -15.87 4.19
CA ASN A 186 7.87 -16.42 2.83
C ASN A 186 6.53 -17.02 2.43
N VAL A 187 5.65 -16.17 1.91
CA VAL A 187 4.29 -16.51 1.48
C VAL A 187 4.12 -16.21 -0.01
N PRO A 188 3.42 -17.05 -0.79
CA PRO A 188 3.11 -16.75 -2.18
C PRO A 188 2.18 -15.53 -2.25
N TYR A 189 2.48 -14.61 -3.16
CA TYR A 189 1.62 -13.44 -3.37
C TYR A 189 1.45 -13.10 -4.84
N GLN A 190 0.35 -12.43 -5.14
CA GLN A 190 0.01 -11.90 -6.46
C GLN A 190 -0.26 -10.40 -6.36
N VAL A 191 0.17 -9.65 -7.38
CA VAL A 191 -0.15 -8.22 -7.55
C VAL A 191 -1.12 -8.10 -8.71
N ILE A 192 -2.23 -7.40 -8.50
CA ILE A 192 -3.30 -7.22 -9.49
C ILE A 192 -3.30 -5.77 -9.98
#